data_70aadd8bbd2910f8a421f81cd24983b4
#
_entry.id   70aadd8bbd2910f8a421f81cd24983b4
#
_cell.length_a   1.000
_cell.length_b   1.000
_cell.length_c   1.000
_cell.angle_alpha   90.00
_cell.angle_beta   90.00
_cell.angle_gamma   90.00
#
_symmetry.space_group_name_H-M   'P 1'
#
loop_
_entity.id
_entity.type
_entity.pdbx_description
1 polymer ?
#
loop_
_entity_poly.entity_id
_entity_poly.type
_entity_poly.pdbx_seq_one_letter_code
_entity_poly.pdbx_strand_id
1 'polypeptide(L)'
;MAGLTTHVLDTARGQPAAGMGLELFRIEGEERRSLKKVEANADGRTDEPLLAEDEFEAGLYEIVFDVGGYFAGKPRVADPPFLGRVPIRFGVADPSAHYHVPLLASPWSYSTYRGS
;
A
#
# COMPACT_ATOMS: atom_id res chain seq x y z
N MET A 1 -6.96 -12.26 -14.94
CA MET A 1 -7.10 -12.61 -13.52
C MET A 1 -7.50 -11.38 -12.72
N ALA A 2 -8.49 -11.51 -11.86
CA ALA A 2 -8.90 -10.40 -11.01
C ALA A 2 -8.14 -10.44 -9.70
N GLY A 3 -8.34 -9.42 -8.86
CA GLY A 3 -7.72 -9.33 -7.56
C GLY A 3 -6.92 -8.05 -7.37
N LEU A 4 -6.43 -7.86 -6.16
CA LEU A 4 -5.72 -6.66 -5.76
C LEU A 4 -4.34 -7.04 -5.23
N THR A 5 -3.31 -6.42 -5.78
CA THR A 5 -1.93 -6.63 -5.34
C THR A 5 -1.23 -5.30 -5.13
N THR A 6 -0.12 -5.32 -4.40
CA THR A 6 0.71 -4.15 -4.16
C THR A 6 2.18 -4.51 -4.23
N HIS A 7 3.02 -3.49 -4.37
CA HIS A 7 4.47 -3.64 -4.37
C HIS A 7 5.05 -2.34 -3.83
N VAL A 8 5.82 -2.41 -2.76
CA VAL A 8 6.33 -1.22 -2.09
C VAL A 8 7.82 -1.11 -2.34
N LEU A 9 8.24 0.03 -2.86
CA LEU A 9 9.64 0.28 -3.21
C LEU A 9 10.20 1.44 -2.41
N ASP A 10 11.41 1.24 -1.87
CA ASP A 10 12.19 2.25 -1.16
C ASP A 10 13.08 2.94 -2.19
N THR A 11 12.64 4.11 -2.66
CA THR A 11 13.36 4.83 -3.70
C THR A 11 14.58 5.57 -3.16
N ALA A 12 14.69 5.72 -1.84
CA ALA A 12 15.88 6.32 -1.25
C ALA A 12 17.07 5.38 -1.34
N ARG A 13 16.84 4.07 -1.29
CA ARG A 13 17.91 3.06 -1.38
C ARG A 13 17.86 2.24 -2.66
N GLY A 14 16.83 2.41 -3.47
CA GLY A 14 16.70 1.66 -4.72
C GLY A 14 16.46 0.18 -4.52
N GLN A 15 15.64 -0.17 -3.52
CA GLN A 15 15.36 -1.57 -3.17
C GLN A 15 13.93 -1.74 -2.68
N PRO A 16 13.41 -2.98 -2.61
CA PRO A 16 12.09 -3.21 -2.04
C PRO A 16 12.02 -2.76 -0.59
N ALA A 17 10.86 -2.27 -0.17
CA ALA A 17 10.64 -1.82 1.20
C ALA A 17 10.19 -2.99 2.06
N ALA A 18 11.09 -3.94 2.28
CA ALA A 18 10.79 -5.13 3.08
C ALA A 18 10.40 -4.73 4.50
N GLY A 19 9.32 -5.32 5.01
CA GLY A 19 8.85 -5.08 6.36
C GLY A 19 7.95 -3.88 6.54
N MET A 20 7.70 -3.09 5.48
CA MET A 20 6.79 -1.95 5.62
C MET A 20 5.38 -2.45 5.93
N GLY A 21 4.78 -1.91 6.99
CA GLY A 21 3.40 -2.24 7.35
C GLY A 21 2.41 -1.55 6.42
N LEU A 22 1.32 -2.25 6.12
CA LEU A 22 0.23 -1.66 5.35
C LEU A 22 -1.09 -2.27 5.79
N GLU A 23 -2.14 -1.50 5.61
CA GLU A 23 -3.48 -1.93 6.01
C GLU A 23 -4.46 -1.57 4.90
N LEU A 24 -5.27 -2.55 4.50
CA LEU A 24 -6.28 -2.38 3.46
C LEU A 24 -7.64 -2.15 4.10
N PHE A 25 -8.32 -1.11 3.63
CA PHE A 25 -9.66 -0.75 4.09
C PHE A 25 -10.65 -0.76 2.94
N ARG A 26 -11.88 -1.10 3.27
CA ARG A 26 -13.05 -0.86 2.41
C ARG A 26 -13.65 0.47 2.83
N ILE A 27 -13.91 1.35 1.86
CA ILE A 27 -14.52 2.66 2.14
C ILE A 27 -16.01 2.56 1.85
N GLU A 28 -16.83 2.87 2.86
CA GLU A 28 -18.28 2.82 2.77
C GLU A 28 -18.83 4.14 3.31
N GLY A 29 -19.14 5.07 2.40
CA GLY A 29 -19.55 6.42 2.80
C GLY A 29 -18.41 7.14 3.51
N GLU A 30 -18.64 7.56 4.74
CA GLU A 30 -17.62 8.23 5.55
C GLU A 30 -16.86 7.26 6.44
N GLU A 31 -17.20 5.99 6.40
CA GLU A 31 -16.58 4.98 7.24
C GLU A 31 -15.57 4.17 6.45
N ARG A 32 -14.58 3.64 7.16
CA ARG A 32 -13.66 2.69 6.57
C ARG A 32 -13.58 1.46 7.46
N ARG A 33 -13.58 0.31 6.82
CA ARG A 33 -13.57 -0.98 7.50
C ARG A 33 -12.29 -1.71 7.14
N SER A 34 -11.51 -2.05 8.16
CA SER A 34 -10.25 -2.78 7.95
C SER A 34 -10.53 -4.18 7.41
N LEU A 35 -9.87 -4.52 6.33
CA LEU A 35 -9.98 -5.84 5.71
C LEU A 35 -8.76 -6.70 6.01
N LYS A 36 -7.56 -6.12 5.92
CA LYS A 36 -6.31 -6.84 6.15
C LYS A 36 -5.25 -5.91 6.66
N LYS A 37 -4.38 -6.42 7.51
CA LYS A 37 -3.21 -5.69 8.00
C LYS A 37 -2.03 -6.63 7.85
N VAL A 38 -1.06 -6.26 7.02
CA VAL A 38 0.07 -7.13 6.68
C VAL A 38 1.36 -6.32 6.59
N GLU A 39 2.47 -7.01 6.46
CA GLU A 39 3.77 -6.40 6.20
C GLU A 39 4.29 -6.87 4.86
N ALA A 40 5.02 -5.99 4.18
CA ALA A 40 5.65 -6.36 2.92
C ALA A 40 6.75 -7.38 3.18
N ASN A 41 6.86 -8.36 2.29
CA ASN A 41 7.89 -9.39 2.38
C ASN A 41 9.23 -8.88 1.82
N ALA A 42 10.20 -9.77 1.69
CA ALA A 42 11.55 -9.39 1.22
C ALA A 42 11.54 -8.75 -0.16
N ASP A 43 10.54 -9.05 -0.99
CA ASP A 43 10.41 -8.47 -2.32
C ASP A 43 9.60 -7.18 -2.33
N GLY A 44 9.11 -6.72 -1.19
CA GLY A 44 8.24 -5.55 -1.12
C GLY A 44 6.81 -5.84 -1.51
N ARG A 45 6.45 -7.11 -1.64
CA ARG A 45 5.10 -7.56 -2.01
C ARG A 45 4.45 -8.20 -0.80
N THR A 46 3.23 -8.69 -0.95
CA THR A 46 2.60 -9.51 0.07
C THR A 46 2.68 -10.96 -0.35
N ASP A 47 2.72 -11.88 0.63
CA ASP A 47 2.84 -13.31 0.32
C ASP A 47 1.63 -13.82 -0.45
N GLU A 48 0.47 -13.22 -0.19
CA GLU A 48 -0.76 -13.51 -0.93
C GLU A 48 -1.33 -12.19 -1.43
N PRO A 49 -2.18 -12.20 -2.48
CA PRO A 49 -2.85 -10.98 -2.92
C PRO A 49 -3.57 -10.31 -1.76
N LEU A 50 -3.64 -8.99 -1.76
CA LEU A 50 -4.41 -8.27 -0.75
C LEU A 50 -5.87 -8.69 -0.78
N LEU A 51 -6.42 -8.86 -1.99
CA LEU A 51 -7.72 -9.46 -2.17
C LEU A 51 -7.63 -10.45 -3.32
N ALA A 52 -8.11 -11.66 -3.08
CA ALA A 52 -8.24 -12.68 -4.11
C ALA A 52 -9.44 -12.36 -5.00
N GLU A 53 -9.54 -13.04 -6.13
CA GLU A 53 -10.59 -12.80 -7.11
C GLU A 53 -11.99 -12.87 -6.48
N ASP A 54 -12.23 -13.84 -5.62
CA ASP A 54 -13.54 -14.04 -5.01
C ASP A 54 -13.85 -13.06 -3.88
N GLU A 55 -12.86 -12.28 -3.45
CA GLU A 55 -13.03 -11.26 -2.41
C GLU A 55 -13.18 -9.87 -2.98
N PHE A 56 -12.90 -9.70 -4.28
CA PHE A 56 -12.73 -8.40 -4.90
C PHE A 56 -14.06 -7.88 -5.45
N GLU A 57 -14.44 -6.67 -5.03
CA GLU A 57 -15.72 -6.05 -5.39
C GLU A 57 -15.49 -4.65 -5.94
N ALA A 58 -16.45 -4.15 -6.72
CA ALA A 58 -16.42 -2.77 -7.18
C ALA A 58 -16.63 -1.83 -5.99
N GLY A 59 -16.07 -0.64 -6.07
CA GLY A 59 -16.24 0.40 -5.05
C GLY A 59 -14.92 1.02 -4.65
N LEU A 60 -14.89 1.63 -3.47
CA LEU A 60 -13.73 2.37 -2.99
C LEU A 60 -12.95 1.57 -1.96
N TYR A 61 -11.64 1.63 -2.09
CA TYR A 61 -10.70 1.03 -1.15
C TYR A 61 -9.64 2.04 -0.77
N GLU A 62 -8.94 1.78 0.32
CA GLU A 62 -7.81 2.60 0.74
C GLU A 62 -6.73 1.69 1.32
N ILE A 63 -5.50 1.85 0.85
CA ILE A 63 -4.35 1.20 1.48
C ILE A 63 -3.59 2.27 2.24
N VAL A 64 -3.33 2.02 3.52
CA VAL A 64 -2.54 2.93 4.35
C VAL A 64 -1.19 2.28 4.57
N PHE A 65 -0.14 2.93 4.09
CA PHE A 65 1.24 2.44 4.18
C PHE A 65 1.96 3.15 5.31
N ASP A 66 2.62 2.41 6.18
CA ASP A 66 3.37 2.99 7.29
C ASP A 66 4.78 3.40 6.86
N VAL A 67 4.82 4.43 6.04
CA VAL A 67 6.07 4.95 5.49
C VAL A 67 6.97 5.48 6.62
N GLY A 68 6.38 6.25 7.54
CA GLY A 68 7.14 6.81 8.67
C GLY A 68 7.76 5.74 9.55
N GLY A 69 7.01 4.67 9.83
CA GLY A 69 7.54 3.56 10.62
C GLY A 69 8.68 2.83 9.93
N TYR A 70 8.56 2.67 8.61
CA TYR A 70 9.61 1.99 7.83
C TYR A 70 10.93 2.78 7.84
N PHE A 71 10.86 4.10 7.66
CA PHE A 71 12.07 4.93 7.61
C PHE A 71 12.54 5.42 8.97
N ALA A 72 11.80 5.14 10.05
CA ALA A 72 12.17 5.61 11.39
C ALA A 72 13.57 5.14 11.78
N GLY A 73 14.35 6.04 12.39
CA GLY A 73 15.69 5.73 12.82
C GLY A 73 16.75 5.71 11.74
N LYS A 74 16.37 5.93 10.49
CA LYS A 74 17.32 6.03 9.39
C LYS A 74 18.01 7.38 9.41
N PRO A 75 19.25 7.49 8.87
CA PRO A 75 19.95 8.79 8.83
C PRO A 75 19.12 9.85 8.11
N ARG A 76 19.16 11.07 8.65
CA ARG A 76 18.48 12.26 8.10
C ARG A 76 16.96 12.23 8.20
N VAL A 77 16.39 11.24 8.86
CA VAL A 77 14.94 11.17 9.07
C VAL A 77 14.64 11.79 10.43
N ALA A 78 13.84 12.86 10.41
CA ALA A 78 13.47 13.58 11.63
C ALA A 78 12.43 12.80 12.44
N ASP A 79 12.20 13.24 13.67
CA ASP A 79 11.17 12.69 14.53
C ASP A 79 10.33 13.87 15.07
N PRO A 80 9.06 14.01 14.67
CA PRO A 80 8.33 13.11 13.77
C PRO A 80 8.81 13.21 12.32
N PRO A 81 8.66 12.13 11.55
CA PRO A 81 9.06 12.14 10.14
C PRO A 81 8.10 13.00 9.32
N PHE A 82 8.59 13.50 8.17
CA PHE A 82 7.74 14.29 7.27
C PHE A 82 6.56 13.47 6.76
N LEU A 83 6.82 12.25 6.29
CA LEU A 83 5.75 11.33 5.92
C LEU A 83 5.54 10.31 7.03
N GLY A 84 4.31 10.24 7.53
CA GLY A 84 3.89 9.25 8.49
C GLY A 84 3.19 8.10 7.79
N ARG A 85 1.88 7.95 8.03
CA ARG A 85 1.05 6.99 7.32
C ARG A 85 0.55 7.62 6.04
N VAL A 86 0.71 6.90 4.92
CA VAL A 86 0.37 7.41 3.60
C VAL A 86 -0.84 6.64 3.08
N PRO A 87 -2.00 7.30 2.97
CA PRO A 87 -3.20 6.65 2.44
C PRO A 87 -3.28 6.81 0.93
N ILE A 88 -3.55 5.70 0.26
CA ILE A 88 -3.86 5.71 -1.17
C ILE A 88 -5.29 5.21 -1.31
N ARG A 89 -6.21 6.12 -1.64
CA ARG A 89 -7.61 5.79 -1.86
C ARG A 89 -7.85 5.64 -3.36
N PHE A 90 -8.47 4.56 -3.75
CA PHE A 90 -8.66 4.28 -5.16
C PHE A 90 -10.01 3.61 -5.40
N GLY A 91 -10.51 3.75 -6.63
CA GLY A 91 -11.78 3.17 -7.02
C GLY A 91 -11.58 1.95 -7.91
N VAL A 92 -12.42 0.95 -7.71
CA VAL A 92 -12.46 -0.25 -8.52
C VAL A 92 -13.78 -0.23 -9.28
N ALA A 93 -13.71 0.04 -10.59
CA ALA A 93 -14.88 0.06 -11.44
C ALA A 93 -15.22 -1.33 -11.96
N ASP A 94 -14.20 -2.12 -12.28
CA ASP A 94 -14.36 -3.45 -12.86
C ASP A 94 -13.67 -4.49 -11.99
N PRO A 95 -14.42 -5.19 -11.11
CA PRO A 95 -13.81 -6.17 -10.22
C PRO A 95 -13.35 -7.44 -10.93
N SER A 96 -13.65 -7.60 -12.22
CA SER A 96 -13.13 -8.72 -13.00
C SER A 96 -11.72 -8.46 -13.52
N ALA A 97 -11.23 -7.22 -13.41
CA ALA A 97 -9.88 -6.85 -13.82
C ALA A 97 -8.91 -6.98 -12.66
N HIS A 98 -7.63 -7.15 -12.98
CA HIS A 98 -6.59 -7.14 -11.97
C HIS A 98 -6.18 -5.69 -11.69
N TYR A 99 -6.09 -5.34 -10.40
CA TYR A 99 -5.61 -4.04 -9.97
C TYR A 99 -4.32 -4.21 -9.19
N HIS A 100 -3.30 -3.51 -9.63
CA HIS A 100 -2.01 -3.46 -8.95
C HIS A 100 -1.77 -2.02 -8.51
N VAL A 101 -1.62 -1.80 -7.20
CA VAL A 101 -1.50 -0.47 -6.62
C VAL A 101 -0.16 -0.41 -5.88
N PRO A 102 0.93 -0.05 -6.57
CA PRO A 102 2.24 0.02 -5.94
C PRO A 102 2.46 1.34 -5.23
N LEU A 103 3.44 1.37 -4.34
CA LEU A 103 3.89 2.59 -3.70
C LEU A 103 5.39 2.73 -3.88
N LEU A 104 5.82 3.87 -4.39
CA LEU A 104 7.22 4.24 -4.47
C LEU A 104 7.44 5.34 -3.44
N ALA A 105 8.27 5.10 -2.43
CA ALA A 105 8.38 6.01 -1.30
C ALA A 105 9.81 6.31 -0.92
N SER A 106 10.03 7.55 -0.50
CA SER A 106 11.22 8.00 0.19
C SER A 106 10.75 8.66 1.50
N PRO A 107 11.65 9.07 2.38
CA PRO A 107 11.20 9.79 3.59
C PRO A 107 10.43 11.07 3.31
N TRP A 108 10.56 11.65 2.10
CA TRP A 108 10.01 12.97 1.80
C TRP A 108 9.04 13.02 0.62
N SER A 109 8.85 11.90 -0.09
CA SER A 109 7.96 11.88 -1.25
C SER A 109 7.44 10.48 -1.53
N TYR A 110 6.33 10.41 -2.25
CA TYR A 110 5.82 9.12 -2.70
C TYR A 110 5.04 9.30 -3.98
N SER A 111 4.87 8.19 -4.69
CA SER A 111 3.99 8.14 -5.84
C SER A 111 3.34 6.77 -5.94
N THR A 112 2.26 6.72 -6.69
CA THR A 112 1.53 5.50 -6.96
C THR A 112 1.00 5.55 -8.38
N TYR A 113 0.61 4.41 -8.90
CA TYR A 113 -0.05 4.32 -10.20
C TYR A 113 -0.89 3.05 -10.23
N ARG A 114 -1.76 2.94 -11.21
CA ARG A 114 -2.48 1.69 -11.40
C ARG A 114 -1.71 0.82 -12.38
N GLY A 115 -1.19 -0.30 -11.88
CA GLY A 115 -0.59 -1.32 -12.71
C GLY A 115 -1.64 -2.33 -13.18
N SER A 116 -1.29 -3.15 -14.09
CA SER A 116 -2.18 -4.19 -14.61
C SER A 116 -1.75 -5.58 -14.17
#